data_90ec373b7ec826f87bea48016648a323
#
_entry.id   90ec373b7ec826f87bea48016648a323
#
_cell.length_a   1.000
_cell.length_b   1.000
_cell.length_c   1.000
_cell.angle_alpha   90.00
_cell.angle_beta   90.00
_cell.angle_gamma   90.00
#
_symmetry.space_group_name_H-M   'P 1'
#
loop_
_entity.id
_entity.type
_entity.pdbx_description
1 polymer ?
#
loop_
_entity_poly.entity_id
_entity_poly.type
_entity_poly.pdbx_seq_one_letter_code
_entity_poly.pdbx_strand_id
1 'polypeptide(L)'
;MLVSSQLMGSEYYEHILIKPNSIELRDYQVNLANEAKNENSLVVLPTGLGKTTIALQIMAHVLSQNKGGVLLLAPTRVLVNQHFDFLKENLLLDDIGIVTGEDLINKRKKSWMNSVVCATPEITRNDLERNMIDIDQFSLVIFDEAHRAVGDYAYTGIARHFKEKS
;
A
#
# COMPACT_ATOMS: atom_id res chain seq x y z
N MET A 1 9.61 -14.82 -1.72
CA MET A 1 9.49 -15.97 -0.82
C MET A 1 9.48 -15.50 0.61
N LEU A 2 8.64 -16.10 1.42
CA LEU A 2 8.51 -15.79 2.84
C LEU A 2 9.48 -16.65 3.64
N VAL A 3 10.46 -16.01 4.27
CA VAL A 3 11.46 -16.69 5.09
C VAL A 3 11.52 -15.99 6.43
N SER A 4 11.59 -16.75 7.52
CA SER A 4 11.82 -16.18 8.85
C SER A 4 13.22 -16.54 9.33
N SER A 5 13.84 -15.61 10.04
CA SER A 5 15.09 -15.88 10.74
C SER A 5 14.89 -15.66 12.23
N GLN A 6 15.64 -16.41 13.02
CA GLN A 6 15.57 -16.36 14.47
C GLN A 6 16.89 -15.81 15.01
N LEU A 7 16.82 -14.73 15.81
CA LEU A 7 17.97 -14.10 16.40
C LEU A 7 17.66 -13.74 17.86
N MET A 8 18.40 -14.29 18.80
CA MET A 8 18.28 -14.03 20.25
C MET A 8 16.84 -14.19 20.78
N GLY A 9 16.14 -15.22 20.30
CA GLY A 9 14.77 -15.51 20.70
C GLY A 9 13.70 -14.70 20.01
N SER A 10 14.07 -13.76 19.11
CA SER A 10 13.14 -13.00 18.29
C SER A 10 13.17 -13.48 16.85
N GLU A 11 12.02 -13.47 16.21
CA GLU A 11 11.89 -13.82 14.81
C GLU A 11 11.56 -12.57 14.00
N TYR A 12 12.18 -12.44 12.82
CA TYR A 12 11.95 -11.33 11.90
C TYR A 12 11.42 -11.86 10.57
N TYR A 13 10.53 -11.08 9.97
CA TYR A 13 10.06 -11.35 8.62
C TYR A 13 11.15 -10.98 7.62
N GLU A 14 11.48 -11.90 6.72
CA GLU A 14 12.48 -11.68 5.69
C GLU A 14 11.85 -11.72 4.30
N HIS A 15 12.20 -10.74 3.48
CA HIS A 15 11.83 -10.67 2.08
C HIS A 15 12.88 -9.85 1.33
N ILE A 16 13.11 -10.18 0.07
CA ILE A 16 14.12 -9.52 -0.76
C ILE A 16 13.89 -8.00 -0.89
N LEU A 17 12.64 -7.54 -0.83
CA LEU A 17 12.28 -6.11 -0.92
C LEU A 17 12.13 -5.41 0.43
N ILE A 18 12.34 -6.13 1.53
CA ILE A 18 12.22 -5.57 2.87
C ILE A 18 13.58 -5.51 3.52
N LYS A 19 13.87 -4.37 4.15
CA LYS A 19 15.12 -4.15 4.86
C LYS A 19 15.32 -5.23 5.93
N PRO A 20 16.50 -5.88 5.99
CA PRO A 20 16.75 -6.95 6.95
C PRO A 20 16.51 -6.52 8.39
N ASN A 21 15.91 -7.39 9.17
CA ASN A 21 15.64 -7.23 10.61
C ASN A 21 14.78 -5.98 10.96
N SER A 22 14.04 -5.46 9.98
CA SER A 22 13.20 -4.28 10.21
C SER A 22 11.81 -4.63 10.72
N ILE A 23 11.35 -5.88 10.51
CA ILE A 23 10.00 -6.32 10.84
C ILE A 23 10.05 -7.56 11.69
N GLU A 24 9.50 -7.45 12.91
CA GLU A 24 9.34 -8.58 13.80
C GLU A 24 8.22 -9.49 13.30
N LEU A 25 8.51 -10.79 13.23
CA LEU A 25 7.55 -11.78 12.75
C LEU A 25 6.50 -12.08 13.84
N ARG A 26 5.24 -11.95 13.48
CA ARG A 26 4.11 -12.35 14.32
C ARG A 26 3.21 -13.26 13.49
N ASP A 27 2.87 -14.43 14.06
CA ASP A 27 2.14 -15.47 13.33
C ASP A 27 0.85 -14.98 12.69
N TYR A 28 0.05 -14.21 13.41
CA TYR A 28 -1.22 -13.73 12.88
C TYR A 28 -1.03 -12.75 11.70
N GLN A 29 0.05 -11.96 11.71
CA GLN A 29 0.37 -11.04 10.61
C GLN A 29 0.76 -11.81 9.35
N VAL A 30 1.57 -12.84 9.52
CA VAL A 30 1.97 -13.71 8.39
C VAL A 30 0.75 -14.39 7.77
N ASN A 31 -0.14 -14.92 8.59
CA ASN A 31 -1.34 -15.59 8.10
C ASN A 31 -2.25 -14.65 7.32
N LEU A 32 -2.51 -13.45 7.84
CA LEU A 32 -3.31 -12.45 7.15
C LEU A 32 -2.68 -12.02 5.83
N ALA A 33 -1.36 -11.79 5.83
CA ALA A 33 -0.64 -11.44 4.63
C ALA A 33 -0.73 -12.54 3.57
N ASN A 34 -0.60 -13.81 3.97
CA ASN A 34 -0.69 -14.94 3.06
C ASN A 34 -2.08 -15.08 2.43
N GLU A 35 -3.14 -14.83 3.21
CA GLU A 35 -4.51 -14.85 2.68
C GLU A 35 -4.76 -13.77 1.64
N ALA A 36 -4.13 -12.61 1.78
CA ALA A 36 -4.35 -11.47 0.90
C ALA A 36 -3.54 -11.50 -0.41
N LYS A 37 -2.66 -12.48 -0.60
CA LYS A 37 -1.69 -12.48 -1.71
C LYS A 37 -2.16 -13.10 -3.01
N ASN A 38 -3.33 -13.71 -3.07
CA ASN A 38 -3.64 -14.66 -4.13
C ASN A 38 -4.10 -14.07 -5.47
N GLU A 39 -4.59 -12.85 -5.52
CA GLU A 39 -5.06 -12.22 -6.77
C GLU A 39 -4.93 -10.71 -6.68
N ASN A 40 -5.34 -10.00 -7.73
CA ASN A 40 -5.52 -8.56 -7.67
C ASN A 40 -6.48 -8.24 -6.53
N SER A 41 -6.02 -7.53 -5.53
CA SER A 41 -6.71 -7.46 -4.27
C SER A 41 -6.99 -6.04 -3.82
N LEU A 42 -8.16 -5.86 -3.26
CA LEU A 42 -8.50 -4.74 -2.42
C LEU A 42 -8.35 -5.19 -0.97
N VAL A 43 -7.47 -4.58 -0.23
CA VAL A 43 -7.21 -4.92 1.16
C VAL A 43 -7.56 -3.74 2.04
N VAL A 44 -8.34 -3.99 3.09
CA VAL A 44 -8.64 -2.98 4.10
C VAL A 44 -7.87 -3.33 5.36
N LEU A 45 -7.00 -2.41 5.80
CA LEU A 45 -6.21 -2.61 7.00
C LEU A 45 -7.06 -2.27 8.22
N PRO A 46 -7.25 -3.23 9.14
CA PRO A 46 -7.99 -2.95 10.36
C PRO A 46 -7.23 -1.96 11.25
N THR A 47 -7.97 -1.24 12.08
CA THR A 47 -7.34 -0.42 13.12
C THR A 47 -6.69 -1.33 14.15
N GLY A 48 -5.52 -0.96 14.64
CA GLY A 48 -4.83 -1.69 15.68
C GLY A 48 -3.39 -2.02 15.38
N LEU A 49 -2.85 -2.94 16.17
CA LEU A 49 -1.43 -3.27 16.15
C LEU A 49 -1.03 -4.07 14.91
N GLY A 50 0.09 -3.68 14.29
CA GLY A 50 0.73 -4.44 13.23
C GLY A 50 0.16 -4.24 11.84
N LYS A 51 -0.78 -3.31 11.63
CA LYS A 51 -1.37 -3.08 10.32
C LYS A 51 -0.36 -2.64 9.25
N THR A 52 0.60 -1.79 9.61
CA THR A 52 1.64 -1.34 8.67
C THR A 52 2.58 -2.47 8.31
N THR A 53 2.86 -3.35 9.26
CA THR A 53 3.67 -4.54 9.03
C THR A 53 2.99 -5.50 8.06
N ILE A 54 1.68 -5.73 8.24
CA ILE A 54 0.88 -6.55 7.32
C ILE A 54 0.90 -5.96 5.91
N ALA A 55 0.69 -4.64 5.80
CA ALA A 55 0.72 -3.95 4.53
C ALA A 55 2.06 -4.13 3.82
N LEU A 56 3.15 -3.97 4.55
CA LEU A 56 4.50 -4.13 4.00
C LEU A 56 4.74 -5.53 3.43
N GLN A 57 4.30 -6.56 4.15
CA GLN A 57 4.44 -7.95 3.71
C GLN A 57 3.65 -8.22 2.43
N ILE A 58 2.41 -7.75 2.36
CA ILE A 58 1.55 -7.92 1.19
C ILE A 58 2.15 -7.18 -0.01
N MET A 59 2.58 -5.94 0.19
CA MET A 59 3.19 -5.13 -0.88
C MET A 59 4.44 -5.78 -1.44
N ALA A 60 5.34 -6.23 -0.57
CA ALA A 60 6.59 -6.85 -0.99
C ALA A 60 6.33 -8.08 -1.85
N HIS A 61 5.36 -8.90 -1.45
CA HIS A 61 4.98 -10.07 -2.23
C HIS A 61 4.43 -9.71 -3.60
N VAL A 62 3.48 -8.78 -3.65
CA VAL A 62 2.85 -8.35 -4.91
C VAL A 62 3.87 -7.72 -5.85
N LEU A 63 4.73 -6.85 -5.34
CA LEU A 63 5.76 -6.20 -6.14
C LEU A 63 6.78 -7.20 -6.71
N SER A 64 7.10 -8.25 -5.96
CA SER A 64 8.03 -9.28 -6.42
C SER A 64 7.47 -10.10 -7.60
N GLN A 65 6.17 -10.09 -7.81
CA GLN A 65 5.53 -10.81 -8.93
C GLN A 65 5.50 -10.01 -10.24
N ASN A 66 5.85 -8.73 -10.22
CA ASN A 66 5.86 -7.84 -11.40
C ASN A 66 4.54 -7.79 -12.18
N LYS A 67 3.41 -7.90 -11.48
CA LYS A 67 2.08 -7.87 -12.12
C LYS A 67 1.42 -6.50 -12.14
N GLY A 68 2.00 -5.53 -11.46
CA GLY A 68 1.47 -4.18 -11.36
C GLY A 68 1.96 -3.50 -10.10
N GLY A 69 1.55 -2.25 -9.92
CA GLY A 69 1.92 -1.45 -8.77
C GLY A 69 1.00 -1.63 -7.57
N VAL A 70 1.31 -0.90 -6.52
CA VAL A 70 0.55 -0.87 -5.26
C VAL A 70 0.10 0.55 -4.97
N LEU A 71 -1.16 0.69 -4.64
CA LEU A 71 -1.74 1.96 -4.20
C LEU A 71 -2.12 1.84 -2.71
N LEU A 72 -1.53 2.70 -1.88
CA LEU A 72 -1.84 2.76 -0.45
C LEU A 72 -2.61 4.04 -0.17
N LEU A 73 -3.83 3.90 0.31
CA LEU A 73 -4.73 5.00 0.59
C LEU A 73 -4.93 5.18 2.09
N ALA A 74 -4.79 6.41 2.55
CA ALA A 74 -5.06 6.78 3.93
C ALA A 74 -5.96 8.02 3.95
N PRO A 75 -6.82 8.17 4.98
CA PRO A 75 -7.85 9.20 4.95
C PRO A 75 -7.35 10.63 5.12
N THR A 76 -6.14 10.81 5.65
CA THR A 76 -5.57 12.15 5.87
C THR A 76 -4.17 12.24 5.31
N ARG A 77 -3.76 13.47 4.95
CA ARG A 77 -2.41 13.72 4.47
C ARG A 77 -1.35 13.33 5.50
N VAL A 78 -1.63 13.53 6.78
CA VAL A 78 -0.70 13.14 7.86
C VAL A 78 -0.44 11.64 7.84
N LEU A 79 -1.51 10.83 7.72
CA LEU A 79 -1.38 9.38 7.64
C LEU A 79 -0.68 8.94 6.35
N VAL A 80 -0.97 9.58 5.23
CA VAL A 80 -0.28 9.31 3.96
C VAL A 80 1.23 9.53 4.12
N ASN A 81 1.63 10.64 4.72
CA ASN A 81 3.04 10.93 4.97
C ASN A 81 3.69 9.91 5.90
N GLN A 82 2.99 9.48 6.94
CA GLN A 82 3.49 8.45 7.87
C GLN A 82 3.73 7.13 7.14
N HIS A 83 2.80 6.70 6.30
CA HIS A 83 2.97 5.49 5.50
C HIS A 83 4.11 5.62 4.51
N PHE A 84 4.22 6.76 3.84
CA PHE A 84 5.29 7.01 2.90
C PHE A 84 6.66 6.91 3.57
N ASP A 85 6.84 7.56 4.71
CA ASP A 85 8.10 7.53 5.47
C ASP A 85 8.43 6.11 5.92
N PHE A 86 7.45 5.38 6.43
CA PHE A 86 7.61 3.99 6.83
C PHE A 86 8.06 3.10 5.66
N LEU A 87 7.46 3.27 4.50
CA LEU A 87 7.82 2.49 3.32
C LEU A 87 9.22 2.84 2.82
N LYS A 88 9.57 4.12 2.85
CA LYS A 88 10.92 4.55 2.47
C LYS A 88 12.00 3.95 3.38
N GLU A 89 11.70 3.79 4.66
CA GLU A 89 12.65 3.20 5.61
C GLU A 89 12.77 1.68 5.46
N ASN A 90 11.70 0.98 5.07
CA ASN A 90 11.61 -0.46 5.21
C ASN A 90 11.60 -1.23 3.89
N LEU A 91 11.21 -0.61 2.78
CA LEU A 91 11.28 -1.23 1.46
C LEU A 91 12.62 -0.92 0.78
N LEU A 92 13.23 -1.96 0.22
CA LEU A 92 14.43 -1.82 -0.62
C LEU A 92 13.97 -1.48 -2.06
N LEU A 93 13.33 -0.34 -2.20
CA LEU A 93 12.75 0.10 -3.46
C LEU A 93 12.79 1.63 -3.48
N ASP A 94 13.34 2.20 -4.54
CA ASP A 94 13.41 3.66 -4.70
C ASP A 94 12.15 4.24 -5.33
N ASP A 95 11.36 3.42 -5.98
CA ASP A 95 10.22 3.78 -6.79
C ASP A 95 8.94 3.87 -5.95
N ILE A 96 8.95 4.76 -4.97
CA ILE A 96 7.85 5.04 -4.06
C ILE A 96 7.47 6.51 -4.17
N GLY A 97 6.24 6.78 -4.55
CA GLY A 97 5.71 8.12 -4.73
C GLY A 97 4.66 8.49 -3.69
N ILE A 98 4.47 9.78 -3.53
CA ILE A 98 3.40 10.35 -2.72
C ILE A 98 2.66 11.39 -3.58
N VAL A 99 1.33 11.35 -3.54
CA VAL A 99 0.48 12.29 -4.28
C VAL A 99 -0.39 13.05 -3.29
N THR A 100 -0.31 14.37 -3.34
CA THR A 100 -1.14 15.26 -2.53
C THR A 100 -1.87 16.26 -3.40
N GLY A 101 -3.00 16.78 -2.91
CA GLY A 101 -3.80 17.77 -3.62
C GLY A 101 -3.11 19.11 -3.80
N GLU A 102 -2.04 19.37 -3.05
CA GLU A 102 -1.24 20.61 -3.18
C GLU A 102 -0.24 20.54 -4.32
N ASP A 103 0.06 19.35 -4.82
CA ASP A 103 1.02 19.18 -5.90
C ASP A 103 0.43 19.65 -7.24
N LEU A 104 1.28 20.26 -8.06
CA LEU A 104 0.91 20.59 -9.42
C LEU A 104 0.63 19.32 -10.24
N ILE A 105 -0.20 19.46 -11.27
CA ILE A 105 -0.64 18.36 -12.11
C ILE A 105 0.55 17.58 -12.68
N ASN A 106 1.57 18.24 -13.18
CA ASN A 106 2.73 17.58 -13.76
C ASN A 106 3.50 16.76 -12.73
N LYS A 107 3.61 17.27 -11.50
CA LYS A 107 4.23 16.53 -10.40
C LYS A 107 3.41 15.30 -10.03
N ARG A 108 2.09 15.44 -9.95
CA ARG A 108 1.21 14.30 -9.67
C ARG A 108 1.32 13.22 -10.74
N LYS A 109 1.33 13.59 -12.00
CA LYS A 109 1.51 12.63 -13.11
C LYS A 109 2.77 11.80 -12.94
N LYS A 110 3.88 12.43 -12.59
CA LYS A 110 5.15 11.73 -12.34
C LYS A 110 5.05 10.81 -11.13
N SER A 111 4.45 11.29 -10.04
CA SER A 111 4.31 10.49 -8.82
C SER A 111 3.44 9.25 -9.03
N TRP A 112 2.38 9.36 -9.83
CA TRP A 112 1.53 8.22 -10.17
C TRP A 112 2.24 7.11 -10.95
N MET A 113 3.38 7.40 -11.57
CA MET A 113 4.15 6.42 -12.34
C MET A 113 5.01 5.51 -11.48
N ASN A 114 5.12 5.78 -10.19
CA ASN A 114 5.88 4.92 -9.27
C ASN A 114 5.19 3.57 -9.08
N SER A 115 5.98 2.56 -8.71
CA SER A 115 5.46 1.22 -8.43
C SER A 115 4.62 1.18 -7.16
N VAL A 116 4.93 2.01 -6.18
CA VAL A 116 4.15 2.18 -4.96
C VAL A 116 3.77 3.66 -4.86
N VAL A 117 2.48 3.92 -4.67
CA VAL A 117 1.99 5.30 -4.53
C VAL A 117 1.14 5.40 -3.28
N CYS A 118 1.43 6.40 -2.46
CA CYS A 118 0.65 6.75 -1.27
C CYS A 118 -0.17 8.01 -1.56
N ALA A 119 -1.47 7.96 -1.28
CA ALA A 119 -2.36 9.08 -1.58
C ALA A 119 -3.59 9.07 -0.67
N THR A 120 -4.34 10.17 -0.67
CA THR A 120 -5.67 10.20 -0.07
C THR A 120 -6.70 9.69 -1.08
N PRO A 121 -7.85 9.19 -0.61
CA PRO A 121 -8.90 8.74 -1.52
C PRO A 121 -9.45 9.85 -2.42
N GLU A 122 -9.55 11.07 -1.92
CA GLU A 122 -10.10 12.20 -2.69
C GLU A 122 -9.26 12.53 -3.91
N ILE A 123 -7.94 12.67 -3.74
CA ILE A 123 -7.07 13.01 -4.87
C ILE A 123 -7.01 11.84 -5.86
N THR A 124 -7.04 10.62 -5.37
CA THR A 124 -7.05 9.43 -6.21
C THR A 124 -8.30 9.39 -7.09
N ARG A 125 -9.47 9.61 -6.48
CA ARG A 125 -10.74 9.66 -7.23
C ARG A 125 -10.72 10.78 -8.27
N ASN A 126 -10.27 11.96 -7.88
CA ASN A 126 -10.20 13.10 -8.79
C ASN A 126 -9.31 12.80 -10.00
N ASP A 127 -8.16 12.22 -9.77
CA ASP A 127 -7.21 11.91 -10.86
C ASP A 127 -7.67 10.72 -11.71
N LEU A 128 -8.42 9.76 -11.14
CA LEU A 128 -9.09 8.73 -11.92
C LEU A 128 -10.17 9.33 -12.85
N GLU A 129 -11.00 10.22 -12.33
CA GLU A 129 -12.05 10.88 -13.11
C GLU A 129 -11.48 11.75 -14.23
N ARG A 130 -10.28 12.31 -14.03
CA ARG A 130 -9.57 13.11 -15.04
C ARG A 130 -8.76 12.28 -16.02
N ASN A 131 -8.81 10.96 -15.89
CA ASN A 131 -8.03 10.03 -16.71
C ASN A 131 -6.51 10.27 -16.62
N MET A 132 -6.03 10.77 -15.50
CA MET A 132 -4.60 10.92 -15.25
C MET A 132 -3.95 9.60 -14.85
N ILE A 133 -4.72 8.68 -14.31
CA ILE A 133 -4.28 7.35 -13.93
C ILE A 133 -5.32 6.34 -14.40
N ASP A 134 -4.87 5.11 -14.60
CA ASP A 134 -5.74 3.96 -14.85
C ASP A 134 -5.63 3.04 -13.63
N ILE A 135 -6.76 2.65 -13.06
CA ILE A 135 -6.77 1.75 -11.91
C ILE A 135 -6.11 0.40 -12.22
N ASP A 136 -6.09 0.00 -13.48
CA ASP A 136 -5.46 -1.24 -13.92
C ASP A 136 -3.93 -1.25 -13.74
N GLN A 137 -3.31 -0.09 -13.60
CA GLN A 137 -1.87 -0.04 -13.31
C GLN A 137 -1.51 -0.60 -11.93
N PHE A 138 -2.49 -0.73 -11.04
CA PHE A 138 -2.29 -1.26 -9.70
C PHE A 138 -2.87 -2.66 -9.58
N SER A 139 -2.08 -3.60 -9.10
CA SER A 139 -2.53 -4.95 -8.78
C SER A 139 -3.01 -5.08 -7.34
N LEU A 140 -2.70 -4.11 -6.49
CA LEU A 140 -3.09 -4.10 -5.09
C LEU A 140 -3.49 -2.68 -4.69
N VAL A 141 -4.64 -2.55 -4.04
CA VAL A 141 -5.09 -1.32 -3.40
C VAL A 141 -5.29 -1.60 -1.92
N ILE A 142 -4.65 -0.82 -1.08
CA ILE A 142 -4.73 -0.96 0.38
C ILE A 142 -5.41 0.28 0.95
N PHE A 143 -6.46 0.09 1.74
CA PHE A 143 -7.12 1.14 2.48
C PHE A 143 -6.75 1.08 3.95
N ASP A 144 -6.32 2.21 4.51
CA ASP A 144 -6.15 2.37 5.95
C ASP A 144 -7.48 2.80 6.57
N GLU A 145 -8.02 1.98 7.48
CA GLU A 145 -9.30 2.22 8.16
C GLU A 145 -9.22 3.18 9.35
N ALA A 146 -8.10 3.82 9.61
CA ALA A 146 -7.88 4.59 10.83
C ALA A 146 -8.98 5.64 11.13
N HIS A 147 -9.68 6.16 10.12
CA HIS A 147 -10.77 7.13 10.29
C HIS A 147 -11.90 6.83 9.31
N ARG A 148 -12.86 6.01 9.73
CA ARG A 148 -13.99 5.58 8.89
C ARG A 148 -14.92 6.69 8.44
N ALA A 149 -15.05 7.75 9.24
CA ALA A 149 -16.04 8.79 8.99
C ALA A 149 -15.65 9.76 7.87
N VAL A 150 -14.41 9.72 7.39
CA VAL A 150 -13.88 10.66 6.40
C VAL A 150 -13.58 9.94 5.10
N GLY A 151 -14.14 10.42 4.01
CA GLY A 151 -13.79 9.93 2.69
C GLY A 151 -14.52 8.67 2.22
N ASP A 152 -15.61 8.27 2.89
CA ASP A 152 -16.36 7.06 2.52
C ASP A 152 -16.76 7.03 1.03
N TYR A 153 -17.22 8.16 0.50
CA TYR A 153 -17.60 8.25 -0.90
C TYR A 153 -16.43 8.03 -1.85
N ALA A 154 -15.28 8.58 -1.49
CA ALA A 154 -14.06 8.41 -2.30
C ALA A 154 -13.59 6.96 -2.27
N TYR A 155 -13.57 6.32 -1.10
CA TYR A 155 -13.25 4.90 -0.97
C TYR A 155 -14.20 4.03 -1.79
N THR A 156 -15.49 4.28 -1.70
CA THR A 156 -16.51 3.53 -2.44
C THR A 156 -16.31 3.65 -3.94
N GLY A 157 -16.03 4.85 -4.42
CA GLY A 157 -15.77 5.08 -5.84
C GLY A 157 -14.54 4.34 -6.34
N ILE A 158 -13.45 4.42 -5.59
CA ILE A 158 -12.20 3.73 -5.95
C ILE A 158 -12.38 2.22 -5.90
N ALA A 159 -13.01 1.69 -4.85
CA ALA A 159 -13.27 0.27 -4.72
C ALA A 159 -14.13 -0.27 -5.85
N ARG A 160 -15.11 0.50 -6.28
CA ARG A 160 -15.96 0.14 -7.42
C ARG A 160 -15.14 0.05 -8.71
N HIS A 161 -14.36 1.09 -9.00
CA HIS A 161 -13.48 1.09 -10.18
C HIS A 161 -12.55 -0.11 -10.21
N PHE A 162 -11.92 -0.41 -9.06
CA PHE A 162 -10.98 -1.51 -8.95
C PHE A 162 -11.66 -2.87 -9.18
N LYS A 163 -12.85 -3.06 -8.60
CA LYS A 163 -13.60 -4.32 -8.74
C LYS A 163 -14.13 -4.53 -10.16
N GLU A 164 -14.54 -3.47 -10.84
CA GLU A 164 -15.04 -3.56 -12.21
C GLU A 164 -13.95 -3.94 -13.20
N LYS A 165 -12.69 -3.64 -12.89
CA LYS A 165 -11.55 -3.90 -13.77
C LYS A 165 -10.87 -5.24 -13.47
N SER A 166 -11.00 -5.76 -12.25
CA SER A 166 -10.31 -7.00 -11.87
C SER A 166 -11.05 -8.28 -12.22
#